data_26947989795d2789ab4e3979144a566f
#
_entry.id   26947989795d2789ab4e3979144a566f
#
_cell.length_a   1.000
_cell.length_b   1.000
_cell.length_c   1.000
_cell.angle_alpha   90.00
_cell.angle_beta   90.00
_cell.angle_gamma   90.00
#
_symmetry.space_group_name_H-M   'P 1'
#
loop_
_entity.id
_entity.type
_entity.pdbx_description
1 polymer ?
#
loop_
_entity_poly.entity_id
_entity_poly.type
_entity_poly.pdbx_seq_one_letter_code
_entity_poly.pdbx_strand_id
1 'polypeptide(L)' 'MKEKLILKVKNAIEQIRPHLQADGGDIRFVELTDDNIVKVELQGACHGCPMAVVTMKNGVENTIIKNIPEIKAVEAI' A
#
# COMPACT_ATOMS: atom_id res chain seq x y z
N MET A 1 6.23 -4.52 -19.69
CA MET A 1 7.05 -4.17 -18.80
C MET A 1 6.68 -4.13 -17.32
N LYS A 2 6.04 -3.09 -16.77
CA LYS A 2 5.67 -3.14 -15.36
C LYS A 2 4.23 -3.56 -15.13
N GLU A 3 3.49 -3.90 -16.17
CA GLU A 3 2.08 -4.23 -16.07
C GLU A 3 1.82 -5.42 -15.15
N LYS A 4 2.64 -6.46 -15.27
CA LYS A 4 2.50 -7.63 -14.39
C LYS A 4 2.80 -7.27 -12.94
N LEU A 5 3.80 -6.43 -12.73
CA LEU A 5 4.16 -5.98 -11.41
C LEU A 5 3.04 -5.13 -10.80
N ILE A 6 2.45 -4.23 -11.60
CA ILE A 6 1.31 -3.43 -11.17
C ILE A 6 0.14 -4.32 -10.77
N LEU A 7 -0.15 -5.36 -11.55
CA LEU A 7 -1.22 -6.30 -11.20
C LEU A 7 -0.96 -7.01 -9.89
N LYS A 8 0.28 -7.45 -9.66
CA LYS A 8 0.64 -8.06 -8.38
C LYS A 8 0.45 -7.10 -7.22
N VAL A 9 0.87 -5.85 -7.40
CA VAL A 9 0.71 -4.81 -6.36
C VAL A 9 -0.76 -4.55 -6.09
N LYS A 10 -1.57 -4.41 -7.14
CA LYS A 10 -3.01 -4.19 -6.98
C LYS A 10 -3.67 -5.35 -6.24
N ASN A 11 -3.29 -6.59 -6.57
CA ASN A 11 -3.83 -7.76 -5.88
C ASN A 11 -3.44 -7.77 -4.41
N ALA A 12 -2.19 -7.41 -4.09
CA ALA A 12 -1.75 -7.33 -2.71
C ALA A 12 -2.52 -6.25 -1.95
N ILE A 13 -2.74 -5.10 -2.57
CA ILE A 13 -3.52 -4.02 -1.97
C ILE A 13 -4.96 -4.47 -1.71
N GLU A 14 -5.57 -5.17 -2.66
CA GLU A 14 -6.94 -5.67 -2.48
C GLU A 14 -7.04 -6.65 -1.31
N GLN A 15 -5.99 -7.42 -1.05
CA GLN A 15 -5.97 -8.32 0.11
C GLN A 15 -5.83 -7.56 1.43
N ILE A 16 -5.20 -6.40 1.41
CA ILE A 16 -4.99 -5.57 2.59
C ILE A 16 -6.23 -4.73 2.91
N ARG A 17 -6.98 -4.31 1.89
CA ARG A 17 -8.12 -3.40 2.05
C ARG A 17 -9.12 -3.85 3.10
N PRO A 18 -9.55 -5.13 3.15
CA PRO A 18 -10.52 -5.55 4.17
C PRO A 18 -10.05 -5.28 5.59
N HIS A 19 -8.76 -5.46 5.86
CA HIS A 19 -8.21 -5.21 7.19
C HIS A 19 -8.28 -3.72 7.54
N LEU A 20 -7.99 -2.85 6.58
CA LEU A 20 -8.05 -1.40 6.79
C LEU A 20 -9.49 -0.94 6.91
N GLN A 21 -10.39 -1.49 6.10
CA GLN A 21 -11.81 -1.13 6.13
C GLN A 21 -12.43 -1.51 7.47
N ALA A 22 -12.00 -2.62 8.06
CA ALA A 22 -12.48 -3.03 9.37
C ALA A 22 -12.12 -2.00 10.46
N ASP A 23 -11.03 -1.27 10.28
CA ASP A 23 -10.61 -0.21 11.19
C ASP A 23 -11.15 1.17 10.79
N GLY A 24 -12.03 1.22 9.81
CA GLY A 24 -12.62 2.47 9.34
C GLY A 24 -11.78 3.21 8.31
N GLY A 25 -10.73 2.57 7.80
CA GLY A 25 -9.87 3.18 6.78
C GLY A 25 -9.97 2.45 5.44
N ASP A 26 -9.13 2.86 4.51
CA ASP A 26 -9.01 2.22 3.21
C ASP A 26 -7.65 2.59 2.61
N ILE A 27 -7.30 1.91 1.51
CA ILE A 27 -6.08 2.17 0.79
C ILE A 27 -6.37 2.10 -0.70
N ARG A 28 -5.74 2.98 -1.47
CA ARG A 28 -5.90 3.01 -2.92
C ARG A 28 -4.52 3.03 -3.58
N PHE A 29 -4.36 2.23 -4.62
CA PHE A 29 -3.17 2.26 -5.46
C PHE A 29 -3.17 3.54 -6.30
N VAL A 30 -2.04 4.27 -6.29
CA VAL A 30 -1.88 5.49 -7.08
C VAL A 30 -0.99 5.23 -8.28
N GLU A 31 0.25 4.82 -8.04
CA GLU A 31 1.15 4.50 -9.14
C GLU A 31 2.31 3.63 -8.67
N LEU A 32 2.98 3.03 -9.64
CA LEU A 32 4.25 2.33 -9.43
C LEU A 32 5.32 3.10 -10.20
N THR A 33 6.31 3.62 -9.49
CA THR A 33 7.38 4.40 -10.11
C THR A 33 8.40 3.51 -10.83
N ASP A 34 9.26 4.12 -11.63
CA ASP A 34 10.32 3.39 -12.30
C ASP A 34 11.35 2.83 -11.33
N ASP A 35 11.43 3.38 -10.14
CA ASP A 35 12.32 2.89 -9.08
C ASP A 35 11.70 1.75 -8.28
N ASN A 36 10.58 1.21 -8.73
CA ASN A 36 9.83 0.16 -8.02
C ASN A 36 9.34 0.60 -6.65
N ILE A 37 8.93 1.84 -6.55
CA ILE A 37 8.28 2.39 -5.35
C ILE A 37 6.78 2.47 -5.62
N VAL A 38 5.99 1.86 -4.75
CA VAL A 38 4.53 1.89 -4.85
C VAL A 38 4.02 3.12 -4.12
N LYS A 39 3.23 3.93 -4.80
CA LYS A 39 2.56 5.07 -4.19
C LYS A 39 1.11 4.71 -3.93
N VAL A 40 0.67 4.93 -2.70
CA VAL A 40 -0.68 4.62 -2.27
C VAL A 40 -1.27 5.82 -1.56
N GLU A 41 -2.61 5.86 -1.51
CA GLU A 41 -3.34 6.87 -0.76
C GLU A 41 -4.10 6.18 0.36
N LEU A 42 -3.83 6.57 1.59
CA LEU A 42 -4.56 6.07 2.75
C LEU A 42 -5.76 6.99 3.02
N GLN A 43 -6.91 6.39 3.29
CA GLN A 43 -8.17 7.11 3.46
C GLN A 43 -8.85 6.70 4.75
N GLY A 44 -9.83 7.50 5.17
CA GLY A 44 -10.67 7.19 6.31
C GLY A 44 -10.04 7.56 7.64
N ALA A 45 -10.28 6.75 8.65
CA ALA A 45 -9.86 7.02 10.03
C ALA A 45 -8.35 7.17 10.18
N CYS A 46 -7.59 6.64 9.25
CA CYS A 46 -6.12 6.71 9.28
C CYS A 46 -5.59 8.06 8.86
N HIS A 47 -6.42 8.88 8.23
CA HIS A 47 -5.98 10.12 7.61
C HIS A 47 -5.60 11.19 8.63
N GLY A 48 -6.21 11.21 9.78
CA GLY A 48 -5.98 12.25 10.77
C GLY A 48 -5.01 11.89 11.88
N CYS A 49 -4.44 10.70 11.88
CA CYS A 49 -3.57 10.24 12.96
C CYS A 49 -2.19 9.89 12.43
N PRO A 50 -1.17 10.73 12.68
CA PRO A 50 0.17 10.49 12.10
C PRO A 50 0.77 9.15 12.50
N MET A 51 0.60 8.72 13.74
CA MET A 51 1.15 7.44 14.19
C MET A 51 0.43 6.26 13.54
N ALA A 52 -0.88 6.35 13.40
CA ALA A 52 -1.64 5.30 12.72
C ALA A 52 -1.25 5.20 11.26
N VAL A 53 -1.03 6.33 10.60
CA VAL A 53 -0.58 6.35 9.20
C VAL A 53 0.78 5.67 9.05
N VAL A 54 1.72 5.99 9.93
CA VAL A 54 3.06 5.38 9.89
C VAL A 54 2.98 3.87 10.13
N THR A 55 2.21 3.45 11.12
CA THR A 55 2.04 2.04 11.45
C THR A 55 1.42 1.28 10.29
N MET A 56 0.38 1.84 9.69
CA MET A 56 -0.29 1.22 8.54
C MET A 56 0.62 1.18 7.32
N LYS A 57 1.35 2.26 7.07
CA LYS A 57 2.28 2.29 5.95
C LYS A 57 3.33 1.19 6.11
N ASN A 58 3.89 1.02 7.30
CA ASN A 58 4.90 -0.02 7.56
C ASN A 58 4.31 -1.41 7.37
N GLY A 59 3.09 -1.65 7.86
CA GLY A 59 2.42 -2.92 7.68
C GLY A 59 2.14 -3.22 6.21
N VAL A 60 1.64 -2.25 5.48
CA VAL A 60 1.37 -2.37 4.04
C VAL A 60 2.67 -2.61 3.28
N GLU A 61 3.70 -1.81 3.58
CA GLU A 61 4.99 -1.95 2.93
C GLU A 61 5.59 -3.34 3.16
N ASN A 62 5.60 -3.81 4.39
CA ASN A 62 6.13 -5.14 4.69
C ASN A 62 5.37 -6.24 3.97
N THR A 63 4.04 -6.14 3.94
CA THR A 63 3.20 -7.12 3.26
C THR A 63 3.48 -7.13 1.76
N ILE A 64 3.54 -5.97 1.15
CA ILE A 64 3.78 -5.86 -0.28
C ILE A 64 5.17 -6.35 -0.64
N ILE A 65 6.19 -5.92 0.10
CA ILE A 65 7.58 -6.33 -0.17
C ILE A 65 7.75 -7.83 0.04
N LYS A 66 7.10 -8.39 1.06
CA LYS A 66 7.17 -9.82 1.33
C LYS A 66 6.57 -10.64 0.19
N ASN A 67 5.47 -10.18 -0.37
CA ASN A 67 4.79 -10.86 -1.48
C ASN A 67 5.43 -10.55 -2.83
N ILE A 68 6.02 -9.37 -2.95
CA ILE A 68 6.60 -8.89 -4.21
C ILE A 68 7.99 -8.32 -3.91
N PRO A 69 9.02 -9.18 -3.87
CA PRO A 69 10.38 -8.73 -3.52
C PRO A 69 10.95 -7.66 -4.46
N GLU A 70 10.37 -7.52 -5.64
CA GLU A 70 10.82 -6.52 -6.62
C GLU A 70 10.51 -5.09 -6.16
N ILE A 71 9.55 -4.91 -5.28
CA ILE A 71 9.19 -3.59 -4.75
C ILE A 71 10.23 -3.16 -3.72
N LYS A 72 10.74 -1.95 -3.86
CA LYS A 72 11.74 -1.40 -2.93
C LYS A 72 11.12 -0.74 -1.73
N ALA A 73 10.02 -0.02 -1.94
CA ALA A 73 9.37 0.72 -0.87
C ALA A 73 7.92 1.01 -1.23
N VAL A 74 7.15 1.42 -0.23
CA VAL A 74 5.78 1.90 -0.41
C VAL A 74 5.71 3.28 0.22
N GLU A 75 5.18 4.24 -0.51
CA GLU A 75 5.00 5.60 -0.03
C GLU A 75 3.52 5.94 0.07
N ALA A 76 3.13 6.54 1.18
CA ALA A 76 1.78 7.07 1.35
C ALA A 76 1.77 8.54 0.89
N ILE A 77 0.76 8.87 0.10
CA ILE A 77 0.58 10.24 -0.39
C ILE A 77 -0.33 11.01 0.56
#